data_8a210671cad198745a77c1bd817164af
#
_entry.id   8a210671cad198745a77c1bd817164af
#
_cell.length_a   1.000
_cell.length_b   1.000
_cell.length_c   1.000
_cell.angle_alpha   90.00
_cell.angle_beta   90.00
_cell.angle_gamma   90.00
#
_symmetry.space_group_name_H-M   'P 1'
#
loop_
_entity.id
_entity.type
_entity.pdbx_description
1 polymer ?
#
loop_
_entity_poly.entity_id
_entity_poly.type
_entity_poly.pdbx_seq_one_letter_code
_entity_poly.pdbx_strand_id
1 'polypeptide(L)'
;MDLIEMWNTMGWVAKGVAVVLFIMSMWSFGVAFERIFTFTQAKNQSKLFAPQVAKQLKDGRLKEAIALASSKNYRYSHLAKVVLAGLQEYQFQQESGQGMAREDVMDTVRRSIQRAAALTANDMKKGVSALATIGSTAPFVGLLGTVIGVINAFQGIGASGSAGIGAVSVGISEALVETALGLVVAIPAVWFYNYLTGRVEYFNVEMDNSSSELVDFFIRKTA
;
A
#
# COMPACT_ATOMS: atom_id res chain seq x y z
N MET A 1 35.37 -9.80 -5.44
CA MET A 1 35.11 -8.36 -5.59
C MET A 1 34.83 -7.80 -4.22
N ASP A 2 35.69 -6.93 -3.73
CA ASP A 2 35.47 -6.24 -2.45
C ASP A 2 34.54 -5.06 -2.71
N LEU A 3 33.35 -5.05 -2.09
CA LEU A 3 32.36 -3.98 -2.27
C LEU A 3 32.90 -2.61 -1.82
N ILE A 4 33.82 -2.59 -0.84
CA ILE A 4 34.45 -1.38 -0.35
C ILE A 4 35.43 -0.82 -1.39
N GLU A 5 36.23 -1.70 -2.01
CA GLU A 5 37.18 -1.32 -3.05
C GLU A 5 36.42 -0.79 -4.28
N MET A 6 35.33 -1.45 -4.68
CA MET A 6 34.46 -1.02 -5.76
C MET A 6 33.82 0.35 -5.47
N TRP A 7 33.33 0.59 -4.23
CA TRP A 7 32.81 1.90 -3.85
C TRP A 7 33.85 3.01 -3.96
N ASN A 8 35.11 2.75 -3.64
CA ASN A 8 36.19 3.75 -3.70
C ASN A 8 36.58 4.08 -5.15
N THR A 9 36.55 3.10 -6.04
CA THR A 9 36.89 3.27 -7.47
C THR A 9 35.78 3.90 -8.29
N MET A 10 34.50 3.73 -7.86
CA MET A 10 33.35 4.29 -8.56
C MET A 10 33.42 5.79 -8.75
N GLY A 11 33.08 6.27 -9.95
CA GLY A 11 32.92 7.68 -10.26
C GLY A 11 31.78 8.33 -9.44
N TRP A 12 31.80 9.67 -9.37
CA TRP A 12 30.81 10.42 -8.57
C TRP A 12 29.36 10.20 -9.03
N VAL A 13 29.11 10.00 -10.34
CA VAL A 13 27.76 9.71 -10.90
C VAL A 13 27.30 8.32 -10.46
N ALA A 14 28.16 7.32 -10.56
CA ALA A 14 27.91 5.96 -10.13
C ALA A 14 27.54 5.89 -8.63
N LYS A 15 28.29 6.62 -7.79
CA LYS A 15 27.95 6.80 -6.37
C LYS A 15 26.57 7.43 -6.19
N GLY A 16 26.25 8.44 -6.98
CA GLY A 16 24.92 9.09 -6.96
C GLY A 16 23.78 8.12 -7.28
N VAL A 17 23.94 7.32 -8.34
CA VAL A 17 22.97 6.27 -8.73
C VAL A 17 22.81 5.23 -7.62
N ALA A 18 23.92 4.73 -7.06
CA ALA A 18 23.88 3.76 -5.96
C ALA A 18 23.18 4.32 -4.71
N VAL A 19 23.41 5.57 -4.34
CA VAL A 19 22.73 6.23 -3.22
C VAL A 19 21.23 6.37 -3.49
N VAL A 20 20.82 6.76 -4.69
CA VAL A 20 19.41 6.87 -5.07
C VAL A 20 18.73 5.49 -4.97
N LEU A 21 19.34 4.45 -5.51
CA LEU A 21 18.83 3.08 -5.43
C LEU A 21 18.74 2.59 -3.98
N PHE A 22 19.71 2.93 -3.15
CA PHE A 22 19.69 2.59 -1.72
C PHE A 22 18.51 3.27 -0.99
N ILE A 23 18.27 4.56 -1.25
CA ILE A 23 17.12 5.30 -0.70
C ILE A 23 15.82 4.67 -1.17
N MET A 24 15.69 4.36 -2.46
CA MET A 24 14.50 3.67 -3.01
C MET A 24 14.28 2.31 -2.33
N SER A 25 15.33 1.54 -2.10
CA SER A 25 15.27 0.26 -1.39
C SER A 25 14.77 0.43 0.03
N MET A 26 15.37 1.34 0.81
CA MET A 26 14.93 1.59 2.18
C MET A 26 13.47 2.05 2.26
N TRP A 27 13.06 2.92 1.35
CA TRP A 27 11.66 3.37 1.26
C TRP A 27 10.72 2.21 0.95
N SER A 28 11.09 1.36 -0.03
CA SER A 28 10.30 0.19 -0.42
C SER A 28 10.08 -0.76 0.77
N PHE A 29 11.14 -1.13 1.47
CA PHE A 29 11.03 -1.98 2.66
C PHE A 29 10.23 -1.32 3.78
N GLY A 30 10.45 -0.03 4.02
CA GLY A 30 9.72 0.74 5.04
C GLY A 30 8.20 0.71 4.79
N VAL A 31 7.78 1.00 3.56
CA VAL A 31 6.37 0.92 3.16
C VAL A 31 5.84 -0.51 3.26
N ALA A 32 6.59 -1.50 2.78
CA ALA A 32 6.17 -2.89 2.81
C ALA A 32 5.92 -3.38 4.24
N PHE A 33 6.85 -3.17 5.16
CA PHE A 33 6.71 -3.58 6.55
C PHE A 33 5.56 -2.85 7.27
N GLU A 34 5.44 -1.54 7.08
CA GLU A 34 4.35 -0.76 7.67
C GLU A 34 2.98 -1.26 7.17
N ARG A 35 2.82 -1.52 5.87
CA ARG A 35 1.58 -2.02 5.30
C ARG A 35 1.26 -3.45 5.73
N ILE A 36 2.24 -4.35 5.75
CA ILE A 36 2.05 -5.73 6.23
C ILE A 36 1.58 -5.72 7.69
N PHE A 37 2.19 -4.89 8.54
CA PHE A 37 1.77 -4.75 9.93
C PHE A 37 0.32 -4.23 10.02
N THR A 38 0.01 -3.14 9.32
CA THR A 38 -1.33 -2.53 9.31
C THR A 38 -2.40 -3.51 8.81
N PHE A 39 -2.13 -4.25 7.73
CA PHE A 39 -3.08 -5.21 7.17
C PHE A 39 -3.27 -6.44 8.06
N THR A 40 -2.23 -6.87 8.76
CA THR A 40 -2.35 -7.94 9.75
C THR A 40 -3.22 -7.51 10.92
N GLN A 41 -3.03 -6.30 11.42
CA GLN A 41 -3.89 -5.73 12.46
C GLN A 41 -5.33 -5.55 11.98
N ALA A 42 -5.52 -5.02 10.75
CA ALA A 42 -6.84 -4.85 10.15
C ALA A 42 -7.61 -6.18 10.09
N LYS A 43 -6.95 -7.24 9.59
CA LYS A 43 -7.53 -8.59 9.53
C LYS A 43 -7.90 -9.12 10.90
N ASN A 44 -6.97 -9.06 11.87
CA ASN A 44 -7.20 -9.61 13.20
C ASN A 44 -8.32 -8.86 13.94
N GLN A 45 -8.31 -7.53 13.89
CA GLN A 45 -9.34 -6.73 14.52
C GLN A 45 -10.71 -6.93 13.86
N SER A 46 -10.79 -7.00 12.52
CA SER A 46 -12.05 -7.25 11.81
C SER A 46 -12.63 -8.62 12.14
N LYS A 47 -11.78 -9.64 12.27
CA LYS A 47 -12.19 -10.99 12.64
C LYS A 47 -12.79 -11.07 14.05
N LEU A 48 -12.30 -10.26 14.98
CA LEU A 48 -12.84 -10.15 16.34
C LEU A 48 -14.09 -9.26 16.39
N PHE A 49 -14.14 -8.22 15.57
CA PHE A 49 -15.21 -7.24 15.54
C PHE A 49 -16.51 -7.82 14.97
N ALA A 50 -16.45 -8.52 13.83
CA ALA A 50 -17.63 -8.96 13.09
C ALA A 50 -18.64 -9.77 13.96
N PRO A 51 -18.24 -10.82 14.71
CA PRO A 51 -19.18 -11.56 15.55
C PRO A 51 -19.74 -10.74 16.70
N GLN A 52 -18.96 -9.82 17.26
CA GLN A 52 -19.41 -8.99 18.38
C GLN A 52 -20.45 -7.96 17.95
N VAL A 53 -20.23 -7.27 16.82
CA VAL A 53 -21.20 -6.31 16.30
C VAL A 53 -22.48 -7.02 15.84
N ALA A 54 -22.37 -8.19 15.21
CA ALA A 54 -23.52 -8.99 14.80
C ALA A 54 -24.38 -9.40 16.00
N LYS A 55 -23.77 -9.76 17.13
CA LYS A 55 -24.49 -10.05 18.37
C LYS A 55 -25.24 -8.82 18.89
N GLN A 56 -24.58 -7.67 19.00
CA GLN A 56 -25.21 -6.43 19.47
C GLN A 56 -26.39 -5.99 18.58
N LEU A 57 -26.24 -6.17 17.26
CA LEU A 57 -27.32 -5.85 16.32
C LEU A 57 -28.49 -6.79 16.46
N LYS A 58 -28.28 -8.11 16.61
CA LYS A 58 -29.35 -9.10 16.88
C LYS A 58 -30.09 -8.81 18.17
N ASP A 59 -29.38 -8.39 19.24
CA ASP A 59 -29.96 -8.01 20.51
C ASP A 59 -30.69 -6.64 20.49
N GLY A 60 -30.69 -5.96 19.34
CA GLY A 60 -31.32 -4.64 19.16
C GLY A 60 -30.56 -3.46 19.77
N ARG A 61 -29.33 -3.66 20.21
CA ARG A 61 -28.51 -2.69 20.95
C ARG A 61 -27.69 -1.80 20.01
N LEU A 62 -28.38 -0.94 19.24
CA LEU A 62 -27.74 -0.09 18.22
C LEU A 62 -26.65 0.82 18.83
N LYS A 63 -26.93 1.46 19.98
CA LYS A 63 -25.96 2.37 20.62
C LYS A 63 -24.68 1.64 21.06
N GLU A 64 -24.82 0.42 21.55
CA GLU A 64 -23.67 -0.41 21.95
C GLU A 64 -22.86 -0.88 20.73
N ALA A 65 -23.54 -1.19 19.61
CA ALA A 65 -22.87 -1.52 18.36
C ALA A 65 -22.05 -0.34 17.81
N ILE A 66 -22.58 0.89 17.90
CA ILE A 66 -21.86 2.13 17.53
C ILE A 66 -20.66 2.36 18.46
N ALA A 67 -20.86 2.22 19.77
CA ALA A 67 -19.77 2.36 20.75
C ALA A 67 -18.66 1.33 20.52
N LEU A 68 -19.02 0.09 20.22
CA LEU A 68 -18.08 -0.98 19.87
C LEU A 68 -17.26 -0.61 18.60
N ALA A 69 -17.96 -0.19 17.53
CA ALA A 69 -17.32 0.17 16.25
C ALA A 69 -16.40 1.40 16.38
N SER A 70 -16.72 2.33 17.30
CA SER A 70 -15.91 3.53 17.60
C SER A 70 -14.73 3.26 18.54
N SER A 71 -14.64 2.05 19.10
CA SER A 71 -13.62 1.71 20.10
C SER A 71 -12.21 1.76 19.51
N LYS A 72 -11.25 2.24 20.31
CA LYS A 72 -9.82 2.25 19.96
C LYS A 72 -9.26 0.85 19.66
N ASN A 73 -9.89 -0.19 20.21
CA ASN A 73 -9.48 -1.58 19.98
C ASN A 73 -9.68 -2.03 18.53
N TYR A 74 -10.58 -1.40 17.78
CA TYR A 74 -10.90 -1.72 16.38
C TYR A 74 -10.47 -0.63 15.39
N ARG A 75 -9.57 0.24 15.80
CA ARG A 75 -9.09 1.38 15.01
C ARG A 75 -8.54 0.98 13.63
N TYR A 76 -7.90 -0.18 13.52
CA TYR A 76 -7.38 -0.72 12.26
C TYR A 76 -8.40 -1.55 11.49
N SER A 77 -9.51 -1.94 12.11
CA SER A 77 -10.54 -2.74 11.46
C SER A 77 -11.20 -1.97 10.30
N HIS A 78 -11.06 -2.50 9.09
CA HIS A 78 -11.75 -1.97 7.92
C HIS A 78 -13.26 -2.17 8.02
N LEU A 79 -13.70 -3.31 8.59
CA LEU A 79 -15.13 -3.57 8.81
C LEU A 79 -15.74 -2.62 9.84
N ALA A 80 -15.03 -2.32 10.94
CA ALA A 80 -15.54 -1.40 11.96
C ALA A 80 -15.80 -0.01 11.39
N LYS A 81 -14.93 0.50 10.51
CA LYS A 81 -15.09 1.81 9.86
C LYS A 81 -16.34 1.87 8.97
N VAL A 82 -16.55 0.84 8.18
CA VAL A 82 -17.67 0.76 7.23
C VAL A 82 -18.99 0.55 7.96
N VAL A 83 -19.02 -0.37 8.92
CA VAL A 83 -20.20 -0.63 9.75
C VAL A 83 -20.57 0.59 10.58
N LEU A 84 -19.57 1.27 11.18
CA LEU A 84 -19.81 2.50 11.94
C LEU A 84 -20.54 3.56 11.12
N ALA A 85 -20.10 3.80 9.88
CA ALA A 85 -20.73 4.80 9.00
C ALA A 85 -22.21 4.45 8.72
N GLY A 86 -22.50 3.17 8.47
CA GLY A 86 -23.88 2.71 8.27
C GLY A 86 -24.75 2.84 9.53
N LEU A 87 -24.21 2.45 10.69
CA LEU A 87 -24.93 2.54 11.96
C LEU A 87 -25.22 3.98 12.38
N GLN A 88 -24.25 4.88 12.21
CA GLN A 88 -24.41 6.30 12.52
C GLN A 88 -25.44 6.96 11.61
N GLU A 89 -25.39 6.67 10.31
CA GLU A 89 -26.37 7.20 9.36
C GLU A 89 -27.78 6.69 9.69
N TYR A 90 -27.92 5.40 9.97
CA TYR A 90 -29.21 4.82 10.36
C TYR A 90 -29.76 5.46 11.65
N GLN A 91 -28.91 5.65 12.66
CA GLN A 91 -29.30 6.34 13.92
C GLN A 91 -29.73 7.76 13.64
N PHE A 92 -28.98 8.52 12.85
CA PHE A 92 -29.27 9.90 12.51
C PHE A 92 -30.63 10.03 11.80
N GLN A 93 -30.94 9.15 10.87
CA GLN A 93 -32.22 9.13 10.17
C GLN A 93 -33.39 8.82 11.12
N GLN A 94 -33.20 7.92 12.09
CA GLN A 94 -34.22 7.64 13.11
C GLN A 94 -34.48 8.82 14.06
N GLU A 95 -33.40 9.54 14.46
CA GLU A 95 -33.51 10.66 15.38
C GLU A 95 -34.05 11.94 14.70
N SER A 96 -33.78 12.14 13.42
CA SER A 96 -34.16 13.34 12.67
C SER A 96 -35.67 13.45 12.43
N GLY A 97 -36.46 12.39 12.64
CA GLY A 97 -37.92 12.42 12.59
C GLY A 97 -38.54 12.94 11.27
N GLN A 98 -37.71 13.12 10.25
CA GLN A 98 -38.15 13.54 8.92
C GLN A 98 -38.93 12.36 8.32
N GLY A 99 -40.20 12.56 8.02
CA GLY A 99 -41.09 11.54 7.43
C GLY A 99 -40.65 11.04 6.04
N MET A 100 -39.37 10.74 5.91
CA MET A 100 -38.80 10.13 4.71
C MET A 100 -39.38 8.75 4.51
N ALA A 101 -39.63 8.40 3.25
CA ALA A 101 -39.96 7.03 2.89
C ALA A 101 -38.83 6.08 3.33
N ARG A 102 -39.19 4.90 3.82
CA ARG A 102 -38.25 3.89 4.29
C ARG A 102 -37.15 3.56 3.26
N GLU A 103 -37.53 3.54 2.00
CA GLU A 103 -36.60 3.30 0.89
C GLU A 103 -35.51 4.39 0.80
N ASP A 104 -35.88 5.66 0.99
CA ASP A 104 -34.95 6.78 0.97
C ASP A 104 -33.94 6.71 2.11
N VAL A 105 -34.41 6.28 3.31
CA VAL A 105 -33.51 6.07 4.48
C VAL A 105 -32.49 4.97 4.16
N MET A 106 -32.94 3.83 3.62
CA MET A 106 -32.04 2.72 3.26
C MET A 106 -31.07 3.12 2.16
N ASP A 107 -31.48 3.88 1.19
CA ASP A 107 -30.60 4.39 0.14
C ASP A 107 -29.53 5.34 0.69
N THR A 108 -29.90 6.18 1.67
CA THR A 108 -28.95 7.08 2.32
C THR A 108 -27.92 6.31 3.15
N VAL A 109 -28.37 5.29 3.90
CA VAL A 109 -27.49 4.40 4.65
C VAL A 109 -26.53 3.66 3.71
N ARG A 110 -27.05 3.09 2.61
CA ARG A 110 -26.24 2.41 1.59
C ARG A 110 -25.17 3.32 1.01
N ARG A 111 -25.52 4.55 0.64
CA ARG A 111 -24.56 5.54 0.14
C ARG A 111 -23.50 5.91 1.17
N SER A 112 -23.87 6.02 2.45
CA SER A 112 -22.93 6.30 3.54
C SER A 112 -21.91 5.14 3.69
N ILE A 113 -22.38 3.91 3.69
CA ILE A 113 -21.56 2.70 3.73
C ILE A 113 -20.59 2.65 2.54
N GLN A 114 -21.09 2.85 1.32
CA GLN A 114 -20.27 2.83 0.11
C GLN A 114 -19.18 3.91 0.12
N ARG A 115 -19.50 5.12 0.58
CA ARG A 115 -18.50 6.19 0.75
C ARG A 115 -17.43 5.79 1.76
N ALA A 116 -17.81 5.22 2.90
CA ALA A 116 -16.89 4.77 3.92
C ALA A 116 -15.99 3.62 3.43
N ALA A 117 -16.55 2.68 2.67
CA ALA A 117 -15.80 1.59 2.05
C ALA A 117 -14.78 2.13 1.03
N ALA A 118 -15.19 3.04 0.14
CA ALA A 118 -14.31 3.66 -0.84
C ALA A 118 -13.15 4.45 -0.19
N LEU A 119 -13.44 5.22 0.86
CA LEU A 119 -12.43 5.96 1.62
C LEU A 119 -11.46 5.01 2.32
N THR A 120 -11.98 3.95 2.95
CA THR A 120 -11.16 2.94 3.64
C THR A 120 -10.26 2.19 2.65
N ALA A 121 -10.79 1.81 1.48
CA ALA A 121 -10.02 1.19 0.42
C ALA A 121 -8.89 2.10 -0.10
N ASN A 122 -9.19 3.40 -0.27
CA ASN A 122 -8.18 4.39 -0.68
C ASN A 122 -7.09 4.56 0.40
N ASP A 123 -7.46 4.60 1.67
CA ASP A 123 -6.49 4.66 2.78
C ASP A 123 -5.58 3.42 2.81
N MET A 124 -6.11 2.25 2.51
CA MET A 124 -5.31 1.03 2.41
C MET A 124 -4.32 1.06 1.24
N LYS A 125 -4.66 1.68 0.12
CA LYS A 125 -3.77 1.84 -1.04
C LYS A 125 -2.64 2.86 -0.82
N LYS A 126 -2.72 3.72 0.19
CA LYS A 126 -1.66 4.71 0.48
C LYS A 126 -0.30 4.03 0.65
N GLY A 127 0.70 4.55 -0.03
CA GLY A 127 2.05 4.01 -0.03
C GLY A 127 2.27 2.78 -0.93
N VAL A 128 1.25 1.96 -1.19
CA VAL A 128 1.39 0.79 -2.07
C VAL A 128 1.76 1.20 -3.49
N SER A 129 1.23 2.32 -3.99
CA SER A 129 1.58 2.88 -5.29
C SER A 129 3.06 3.27 -5.42
N ALA A 130 3.72 3.66 -4.32
CA ALA A 130 5.15 3.95 -4.32
C ALA A 130 5.97 2.70 -4.64
N LEU A 131 5.55 1.52 -4.19
CA LEU A 131 6.20 0.24 -4.52
C LEU A 131 6.13 -0.06 -6.02
N ALA A 132 4.99 0.23 -6.66
CA ALA A 132 4.84 0.10 -8.11
C ALA A 132 5.80 1.04 -8.85
N THR A 133 5.90 2.30 -8.40
CA THR A 133 6.81 3.29 -8.97
C THR A 133 8.26 2.83 -8.82
N ILE A 134 8.69 2.41 -7.63
CA ILE A 134 10.05 1.93 -7.38
C ILE A 134 10.33 0.70 -8.25
N GLY A 135 9.42 -0.27 -8.29
CA GLY A 135 9.57 -1.49 -9.07
C GLY A 135 9.74 -1.23 -10.58
N SER A 136 9.02 -0.24 -11.10
CA SER A 136 9.12 0.13 -12.52
C SER A 136 10.29 1.05 -12.86
N THR A 137 10.73 1.90 -11.93
CA THR A 137 11.76 2.94 -12.21
C THR A 137 13.16 2.52 -11.80
N ALA A 138 13.32 1.71 -10.75
CA ALA A 138 14.65 1.33 -10.26
C ALA A 138 15.54 0.65 -11.32
N PRO A 139 15.04 -0.22 -12.23
CA PRO A 139 15.85 -0.77 -13.31
C PRO A 139 16.36 0.30 -14.27
N PHE A 140 15.56 1.33 -14.56
CA PHE A 140 15.96 2.43 -15.43
C PHE A 140 16.99 3.35 -14.78
N VAL A 141 16.92 3.53 -13.45
CA VAL A 141 17.96 4.24 -12.69
C VAL A 141 19.27 3.48 -12.76
N GLY A 142 19.25 2.15 -12.59
CA GLY A 142 20.43 1.30 -12.78
C GLY A 142 20.98 1.35 -14.20
N LEU A 143 20.10 1.29 -15.21
CA LEU A 143 20.48 1.41 -16.63
C LEU A 143 21.11 2.79 -16.94
N LEU A 144 20.58 3.87 -16.36
CA LEU A 144 21.17 5.19 -16.51
C LEU A 144 22.62 5.19 -16.00
N GLY A 145 22.89 4.54 -14.88
CA GLY A 145 24.23 4.36 -14.35
C GLY A 145 25.15 3.63 -15.33
N THR A 146 24.70 2.52 -15.93
CA THR A 146 25.50 1.80 -16.93
C THR A 146 25.81 2.65 -18.16
N VAL A 147 24.86 3.41 -18.66
CA VAL A 147 25.08 4.26 -19.85
C VAL A 147 26.17 5.30 -19.55
N ILE A 148 26.09 5.96 -18.41
CA ILE A 148 27.08 6.97 -18.02
C ILE A 148 28.43 6.32 -17.72
N GLY A 149 28.46 5.18 -17.02
CA GLY A 149 29.69 4.44 -16.73
C GLY A 149 30.44 4.00 -17.99
N VAL A 150 29.72 3.49 -18.98
CA VAL A 150 30.30 3.10 -20.27
C VAL A 150 30.82 4.33 -21.04
N ILE A 151 30.09 5.44 -21.07
CA ILE A 151 30.55 6.70 -21.68
C ILE A 151 31.87 7.16 -21.05
N ASN A 152 31.94 7.17 -19.72
CA ASN A 152 33.15 7.58 -19.00
C ASN A 152 34.34 6.64 -19.28
N ALA A 153 34.08 5.32 -19.37
CA ALA A 153 35.11 4.34 -19.70
C ALA A 153 35.74 4.60 -21.10
N PHE A 154 34.91 4.91 -22.10
CA PHE A 154 35.39 5.24 -23.45
C PHE A 154 36.07 6.61 -23.53
N GLN A 155 35.58 7.61 -22.79
CA GLN A 155 36.26 8.93 -22.73
C GLN A 155 37.67 8.83 -22.13
N GLY A 156 37.87 7.94 -21.13
CA GLY A 156 39.18 7.68 -20.55
C GLY A 156 40.21 7.16 -21.58
N ILE A 157 39.77 6.36 -22.57
CA ILE A 157 40.65 5.91 -23.66
C ILE A 157 41.10 7.09 -24.54
N GLY A 158 40.15 7.95 -24.90
CA GLY A 158 40.41 9.09 -25.81
C GLY A 158 41.36 10.09 -25.23
N ALA A 159 41.35 10.28 -23.87
CA ALA A 159 42.19 11.25 -23.18
C ALA A 159 43.61 10.75 -22.96
N SER A 160 43.83 9.46 -22.76
CA SER A 160 45.15 8.91 -22.34
C SER A 160 45.93 8.23 -23.47
N GLY A 161 45.41 8.16 -24.68
CA GLY A 161 46.08 7.62 -25.89
C GLY A 161 46.60 6.19 -25.79
N SER A 162 46.62 5.57 -24.61
CA SER A 162 47.15 4.24 -24.31
C SER A 162 46.43 3.53 -23.15
N ALA A 163 45.23 3.99 -22.74
CA ALA A 163 44.45 3.27 -21.72
C ALA A 163 44.07 1.90 -22.30
N GLY A 164 44.80 0.91 -21.90
CA GLY A 164 44.62 -0.47 -22.36
C GLY A 164 43.23 -1.00 -22.01
N ILE A 165 42.85 -2.10 -22.67
CA ILE A 165 41.61 -2.89 -22.47
C ILE A 165 41.23 -3.06 -20.98
N GLY A 166 42.24 -3.03 -20.08
CA GLY A 166 42.03 -3.12 -18.63
C GLY A 166 41.20 -1.99 -18.01
N ALA A 167 41.47 -0.72 -18.39
CA ALA A 167 40.72 0.43 -17.84
C ALA A 167 39.25 0.44 -18.29
N VAL A 168 38.99 0.05 -19.55
CA VAL A 168 37.64 -0.09 -20.08
C VAL A 168 36.91 -1.23 -19.38
N SER A 169 37.57 -2.37 -19.16
CA SER A 169 37.01 -3.52 -18.48
C SER A 169 36.53 -3.18 -17.06
N VAL A 170 37.27 -2.36 -16.31
CA VAL A 170 36.89 -1.89 -14.99
C VAL A 170 35.63 -1.01 -15.07
N GLY A 171 35.60 0.00 -15.93
CA GLY A 171 34.45 0.89 -16.06
C GLY A 171 33.17 0.18 -16.53
N ILE A 172 33.28 -0.80 -17.44
CA ILE A 172 32.13 -1.63 -17.85
C ILE A 172 31.66 -2.52 -16.69
N SER A 173 32.60 -3.12 -15.93
CA SER A 173 32.25 -3.95 -14.78
C SER A 173 31.49 -3.14 -13.72
N GLU A 174 31.94 -1.95 -13.39
CA GLU A 174 31.25 -1.05 -12.46
C GLU A 174 29.84 -0.72 -12.97
N ALA A 175 29.73 -0.36 -14.24
CA ALA A 175 28.45 -0.07 -14.87
C ALA A 175 27.46 -1.24 -14.76
N LEU A 176 27.86 -2.46 -15.05
CA LEU A 176 27.01 -3.66 -14.96
C LEU A 176 26.49 -3.90 -13.52
N VAL A 177 27.30 -3.59 -12.51
CA VAL A 177 26.87 -3.68 -11.10
C VAL A 177 25.75 -2.70 -10.80
N GLU A 178 25.75 -1.50 -11.38
CA GLU A 178 24.65 -0.54 -11.16
C GLU A 178 23.30 -1.05 -11.71
N THR A 179 23.31 -1.68 -12.88
CA THR A 179 22.08 -2.33 -13.38
C THR A 179 21.64 -3.48 -12.49
N ALA A 180 22.57 -4.30 -12.02
CA ALA A 180 22.26 -5.39 -11.10
C ALA A 180 21.65 -4.85 -9.78
N LEU A 181 22.17 -3.76 -9.24
CA LEU A 181 21.60 -3.08 -8.07
C LEU A 181 20.18 -2.56 -8.35
N GLY A 182 19.95 -1.97 -9.51
CA GLY A 182 18.60 -1.53 -9.93
C GLY A 182 17.58 -2.68 -9.92
N LEU A 183 17.97 -3.85 -10.43
CA LEU A 183 17.15 -5.07 -10.42
C LEU A 183 16.93 -5.62 -9.01
N VAL A 184 17.95 -5.64 -8.16
CA VAL A 184 17.86 -6.08 -6.76
C VAL A 184 16.86 -5.22 -5.97
N VAL A 185 16.76 -3.93 -6.27
CA VAL A 185 15.77 -3.02 -5.65
C VAL A 185 14.39 -3.23 -6.24
N ALA A 186 14.29 -3.40 -7.56
CA ALA A 186 13.00 -3.49 -8.26
C ALA A 186 12.22 -4.77 -7.94
N ILE A 187 12.90 -5.92 -7.94
CA ILE A 187 12.25 -7.22 -7.80
C ILE A 187 11.45 -7.34 -6.49
N PRO A 188 12.03 -7.05 -5.31
CA PRO A 188 11.27 -7.07 -4.06
C PRO A 188 10.13 -6.04 -4.05
N ALA A 189 10.33 -4.85 -4.62
CA ALA A 189 9.30 -3.81 -4.68
C ALA A 189 8.07 -4.28 -5.46
N VAL A 190 8.26 -4.95 -6.61
CA VAL A 190 7.16 -5.54 -7.40
C VAL A 190 6.46 -6.66 -6.64
N TRP A 191 7.20 -7.54 -5.96
CA TRP A 191 6.60 -8.61 -5.15
C TRP A 191 5.74 -8.06 -4.02
N PHE A 192 6.23 -7.07 -3.28
CA PHE A 192 5.45 -6.42 -2.23
C PHE A 192 4.23 -5.69 -2.79
N TYR A 193 4.37 -4.99 -3.92
CA TYR A 193 3.27 -4.34 -4.59
C TYR A 193 2.14 -5.33 -4.93
N ASN A 194 2.45 -6.43 -5.60
CA ASN A 194 1.47 -7.42 -6.00
C ASN A 194 0.80 -8.08 -4.79
N TYR A 195 1.59 -8.44 -3.77
CA TYR A 195 1.07 -9.03 -2.54
C TYR A 195 0.11 -8.07 -1.81
N LEU A 196 0.52 -6.81 -1.62
CA LEU A 196 -0.29 -5.83 -0.90
C LEU A 196 -1.55 -5.44 -1.68
N THR A 197 -1.46 -5.32 -3.01
CA THR A 197 -2.62 -5.05 -3.85
C THR A 197 -3.66 -6.17 -3.74
N GLY A 198 -3.25 -7.42 -3.81
CA GLY A 198 -4.17 -8.55 -3.59
C GLY A 198 -4.80 -8.56 -2.19
N ARG A 199 -4.06 -8.08 -1.16
CA ARG A 199 -4.63 -7.92 0.19
C ARG A 199 -5.66 -6.80 0.26
N VAL A 200 -5.44 -5.69 -0.43
CA VAL A 200 -6.44 -4.59 -0.51
C VAL A 200 -7.72 -5.06 -1.21
N GLU A 201 -7.58 -5.79 -2.30
CA GLU A 201 -8.73 -6.36 -3.02
C GLU A 201 -9.54 -7.33 -2.13
N TYR A 202 -8.87 -8.19 -1.39
CA TYR A 202 -9.51 -9.05 -0.41
C TYR A 202 -10.34 -8.27 0.62
N PHE A 203 -9.76 -7.19 1.19
CA PHE A 203 -10.48 -6.35 2.14
C PHE A 203 -11.65 -5.59 1.51
N ASN A 204 -11.55 -5.21 0.24
CA ASN A 204 -12.67 -4.59 -0.48
C ASN A 204 -13.86 -5.55 -0.57
N VAL A 205 -13.62 -6.82 -0.94
CA VAL A 205 -14.66 -7.84 -0.99
C VAL A 205 -15.27 -8.09 0.41
N GLU A 206 -14.47 -8.12 1.46
CA GLU A 206 -14.98 -8.25 2.85
C GLU A 206 -15.86 -7.05 3.24
N MET A 207 -15.47 -5.82 2.87
CA MET A 207 -16.27 -4.62 3.14
C MET A 207 -17.59 -4.63 2.36
N ASP A 208 -17.59 -5.03 1.10
CA ASP A 208 -18.79 -5.11 0.27
C ASP A 208 -19.78 -6.16 0.79
N ASN A 209 -19.29 -7.34 1.18
CA ASN A 209 -20.12 -8.38 1.78
C ASN A 209 -20.74 -7.92 3.10
N SER A 210 -19.94 -7.36 4.01
CA SER A 210 -20.43 -6.86 5.29
C SER A 210 -21.39 -5.68 5.14
N SER A 211 -21.19 -4.86 4.10
CA SER A 211 -22.08 -3.76 3.75
C SER A 211 -23.46 -4.27 3.34
N SER A 212 -23.50 -5.28 2.48
CA SER A 212 -24.74 -5.90 2.03
C SER A 212 -25.48 -6.56 3.18
N GLU A 213 -24.77 -7.33 4.04
CA GLU A 213 -25.36 -7.96 5.23
C GLU A 213 -25.95 -6.94 6.20
N LEU A 214 -25.29 -5.80 6.38
CA LEU A 214 -25.77 -4.73 7.26
C LEU A 214 -27.04 -4.08 6.72
N VAL A 215 -27.09 -3.79 5.42
CA VAL A 215 -28.28 -3.23 4.77
C VAL A 215 -29.45 -4.21 4.86
N ASP A 216 -29.22 -5.49 4.57
CA ASP A 216 -30.24 -6.54 4.68
C ASP A 216 -30.75 -6.70 6.12
N PHE A 217 -29.89 -6.58 7.10
CA PHE A 217 -30.28 -6.58 8.51
C PHE A 217 -31.25 -5.43 8.83
N PHE A 218 -30.96 -4.20 8.37
CA PHE A 218 -31.85 -3.07 8.60
C PHE A 218 -33.19 -3.22 7.88
N ILE A 219 -33.19 -3.75 6.66
CA ILE A 219 -34.41 -4.01 5.91
C ILE A 219 -35.31 -5.00 6.68
N ARG A 220 -34.74 -6.09 7.20
CA ARG A 220 -35.52 -7.10 7.96
C ARG A 220 -36.02 -6.61 9.32
N LYS A 221 -35.24 -5.79 10.02
CA LYS A 221 -35.61 -5.29 11.33
C LYS A 221 -36.74 -4.26 11.28
N THR A 222 -36.89 -3.59 10.16
CA THR A 222 -37.92 -2.56 9.95
C THR A 222 -39.16 -3.13 9.20
N ALA A 223 -39.13 -4.40 8.78
CA ALA A 223 -40.30 -5.12 8.26
C ALA A 223 -41.14 -5.66 9.40
#